data_a0658c25b398eb9576e3b0b67f9fc624
#
_entry.id   a0658c25b398eb9576e3b0b67f9fc624
#
_cell.length_a   1.000
_cell.length_b   1.000
_cell.length_c   1.000
_cell.angle_alpha   90.00
_cell.angle_beta   90.00
_cell.angle_gamma   90.00
#
_symmetry.space_group_name_H-M   'P 1'
#
loop_
_entity.id
_entity.type
_entity.pdbx_description
1 polymer ?
#
loop_
_entity_poly.entity_id
_entity_poly.type
_entity_poly.pdbx_seq_one_letter_code
_entity_poly.pdbx_strand_id
1 'polypeptide(L)'
;PRFCVKSNGDYEGLDYFRAFRDEVKALADKGLGAVPNERFRLMSLFTPPQNQMKMLDWLEHDKGVALVSEPYYFRVGPWDMDPSKPLESLARQYYHESYYRFYGQMEEYLDMIVQDAKESGAQAALNWYNSKCRMGGAMTKIVKETLAEKGGIPTLTVDVDLLDPSPASEKR
;
A
#
# COMPACT_ATOMS: atom_id res chain seq x y z
N PRO A 1 11.30 -3.85 -7.07
CA PRO A 1 11.96 -4.05 -5.86
C PRO A 1 13.25 -3.27 -5.61
N ARG A 2 14.41 -3.95 -5.38
CA ARG A 2 15.63 -3.22 -4.98
C ARG A 2 16.16 -2.24 -6.02
N PHE A 3 15.98 -2.54 -7.30
CA PHE A 3 16.37 -1.67 -8.39
C PHE A 3 15.56 -0.37 -8.38
N CYS A 4 14.25 -0.46 -8.26
CA CYS A 4 13.36 0.71 -8.23
C CYS A 4 13.73 1.72 -7.14
N VAL A 5 14.09 1.24 -5.94
CA VAL A 5 14.51 2.12 -4.84
C VAL A 5 15.85 2.80 -5.12
N LYS A 6 16.81 2.09 -5.74
CA LYS A 6 18.14 2.63 -6.04
C LYS A 6 18.14 3.57 -7.22
N SER A 7 17.30 3.32 -8.22
CA SER A 7 17.20 4.12 -9.46
C SER A 7 16.18 5.24 -9.38
N ASN A 8 15.58 5.44 -8.20
CA ASN A 8 14.61 6.50 -8.00
C ASN A 8 15.30 7.87 -8.06
N GLY A 9 15.05 8.61 -9.14
CA GLY A 9 15.60 9.93 -9.37
C GLY A 9 16.77 10.02 -10.34
N ASP A 10 17.20 8.92 -10.97
CA ASP A 10 18.14 8.94 -12.08
C ASP A 10 17.47 8.68 -13.45
N TYR A 11 18.20 8.92 -14.53
CA TYR A 11 17.67 8.78 -15.90
C TYR A 11 17.42 7.31 -16.28
N GLU A 12 18.25 6.39 -15.83
CA GLU A 12 18.05 4.94 -16.08
C GLU A 12 16.80 4.45 -15.37
N GLY A 13 16.57 4.93 -14.15
CA GLY A 13 15.32 4.67 -13.41
C GLY A 13 14.09 5.20 -14.13
N LEU A 14 14.18 6.40 -14.70
CA LEU A 14 13.07 7.00 -15.45
C LEU A 14 12.71 6.17 -16.69
N ASP A 15 13.68 5.75 -17.48
CA ASP A 15 13.45 4.95 -18.67
C ASP A 15 12.90 3.56 -18.32
N TYR A 16 13.40 2.95 -17.25
CA TYR A 16 12.85 1.70 -16.72
C TYR A 16 11.38 1.86 -16.35
N PHE A 17 11.01 2.90 -15.58
CA PHE A 17 9.62 3.09 -15.17
C PHE A 17 8.70 3.44 -16.33
N ARG A 18 9.19 4.15 -17.36
CA ARG A 18 8.43 4.39 -18.59
C ARG A 18 8.13 3.07 -19.31
N ALA A 19 9.15 2.25 -19.54
CA ALA A 19 9.00 0.94 -20.17
C ALA A 19 8.05 0.05 -19.38
N PHE A 20 8.22 0.00 -18.06
CA PHE A 20 7.34 -0.78 -17.17
C PHE A 20 5.88 -0.29 -17.22
N ARG A 21 5.65 1.01 -17.18
CA ARG A 21 4.30 1.58 -17.34
C ARG A 21 3.68 1.19 -18.68
N ASP A 22 4.43 1.28 -19.76
CA ASP A 22 3.95 1.02 -21.11
C ASP A 22 3.63 -0.47 -21.29
N GLU A 23 4.42 -1.35 -20.70
CA GLU A 23 4.15 -2.80 -20.65
C GLU A 23 2.88 -3.11 -19.85
N VAL A 24 2.77 -2.59 -18.63
CA VAL A 24 1.57 -2.78 -17.79
C VAL A 24 0.32 -2.25 -18.50
N LYS A 25 0.41 -1.09 -19.15
CA LYS A 25 -0.69 -0.54 -19.92
C LYS A 25 -1.07 -1.45 -21.09
N ALA A 26 -0.10 -1.97 -21.84
CA ALA A 26 -0.36 -2.87 -22.95
C ALA A 26 -1.02 -4.19 -22.50
N LEU A 27 -0.70 -4.69 -21.30
CA LEU A 27 -1.35 -5.85 -20.69
C LEU A 27 -2.80 -5.51 -20.28
N ALA A 28 -3.00 -4.37 -19.63
CA ALA A 28 -4.31 -3.91 -19.21
C ALA A 28 -5.25 -3.69 -20.41
N ASP A 29 -4.76 -3.09 -21.50
CA ASP A 29 -5.51 -2.88 -22.74
C ASP A 29 -5.95 -4.22 -23.40
N LYS A 30 -5.25 -5.32 -23.10
CA LYS A 30 -5.61 -6.70 -23.50
C LYS A 30 -6.53 -7.40 -22.49
N GLY A 31 -6.90 -6.76 -21.40
CA GLY A 31 -7.67 -7.35 -20.32
C GLY A 31 -6.89 -8.36 -19.48
N LEU A 32 -5.56 -8.30 -19.51
CA LEU A 32 -4.68 -9.18 -18.74
C LEU A 32 -4.28 -8.50 -17.44
N GLY A 33 -4.72 -9.06 -16.32
CA GLY A 33 -4.34 -8.65 -14.97
C GLY A 33 -3.27 -9.54 -14.37
N ALA A 34 -2.70 -9.11 -13.24
CA ALA A 34 -1.71 -9.91 -12.49
C ALA A 34 -2.33 -11.19 -11.90
N VAL A 35 -3.63 -11.14 -11.58
CA VAL A 35 -4.38 -12.28 -11.04
C VAL A 35 -5.32 -12.83 -12.12
N PRO A 36 -5.02 -14.01 -12.71
CA PRO A 36 -5.75 -14.52 -13.90
C PRO A 36 -7.25 -14.72 -13.69
N ASN A 37 -7.66 -15.07 -12.48
CA ASN A 37 -9.05 -15.33 -12.11
C ASN A 37 -9.47 -14.37 -10.99
N GLU A 38 -9.29 -13.07 -11.19
CA GLU A 38 -9.64 -12.05 -10.19
C GLU A 38 -11.11 -12.17 -9.79
N ARG A 39 -11.33 -12.34 -8.49
CA ARG A 39 -12.65 -12.45 -7.87
C ARG A 39 -12.92 -11.33 -6.87
N PHE A 40 -11.87 -10.88 -6.19
CA PHE A 40 -11.93 -9.87 -5.14
C PHE A 40 -10.76 -8.91 -5.25
N ARG A 41 -11.02 -7.64 -4.94
CA ARG A 41 -10.03 -6.57 -4.89
C ARG A 41 -9.81 -6.14 -3.46
N LEU A 42 -8.59 -6.30 -2.95
CA LEU A 42 -8.23 -5.94 -1.59
C LEU A 42 -7.24 -4.77 -1.56
N MET A 43 -7.48 -3.84 -0.65
CA MET A 43 -6.48 -2.88 -0.20
C MET A 43 -5.66 -3.51 0.91
N SER A 44 -4.33 -3.45 0.83
CA SER A 44 -3.40 -3.88 1.87
C SER A 44 -2.93 -2.66 2.66
N LEU A 45 -3.22 -2.65 3.95
CA LEU A 45 -2.81 -1.56 4.85
C LEU A 45 -1.66 -2.01 5.75
N PHE A 46 -0.66 -1.14 5.90
CA PHE A 46 0.57 -1.40 6.63
C PHE A 46 1.42 -2.54 6.05
N THR A 47 2.33 -3.06 6.86
CA THR A 47 3.32 -4.04 6.43
C THR A 47 2.80 -5.47 6.62
N PRO A 48 2.62 -6.24 5.54
CA PRO A 48 2.31 -7.66 5.66
C PRO A 48 3.48 -8.41 6.33
N PRO A 49 3.21 -9.58 6.93
CA PRO A 49 4.25 -10.37 7.59
C PRO A 49 5.28 -10.88 6.57
N GLN A 50 6.50 -10.34 6.64
CA GLN A 50 7.57 -10.64 5.68
C GLN A 50 8.02 -12.11 5.72
N ASN A 51 7.78 -12.79 6.82
CA ASN A 51 8.07 -14.20 7.02
C ASN A 51 6.98 -15.15 6.47
N GLN A 52 5.84 -14.62 6.04
CA GLN A 52 4.69 -15.39 5.56
C GLN A 52 4.18 -14.93 4.19
N MET A 53 5.06 -14.47 3.33
CA MET A 53 4.68 -13.96 1.98
C MET A 53 3.93 -14.99 1.13
N LYS A 54 4.12 -16.28 1.38
CA LYS A 54 3.34 -17.37 0.75
C LYS A 54 1.83 -17.26 0.97
N MET A 55 1.41 -16.57 2.03
CA MET A 55 -0.01 -16.29 2.25
C MET A 55 -0.57 -15.33 1.20
N LEU A 56 0.22 -14.34 0.78
CA LEU A 56 -0.18 -13.43 -0.30
C LEU A 56 -0.26 -14.19 -1.63
N ASP A 57 0.73 -15.06 -1.91
CA ASP A 57 0.70 -15.93 -3.09
C ASP A 57 -0.58 -16.81 -3.10
N TRP A 58 -0.94 -17.38 -1.95
CA TRP A 58 -2.16 -18.16 -1.79
C TRP A 58 -3.43 -17.32 -2.02
N LEU A 59 -3.49 -16.09 -1.50
CA LEU A 59 -4.62 -15.19 -1.74
C LEU A 59 -4.76 -14.89 -3.24
N GLU A 60 -3.67 -14.59 -3.92
CA GLU A 60 -3.69 -14.24 -5.35
C GLU A 60 -4.00 -15.46 -6.23
N HIS A 61 -3.24 -16.54 -6.09
CA HIS A 61 -3.33 -17.69 -7.01
C HIS A 61 -4.50 -18.63 -6.70
N ASP A 62 -4.76 -18.93 -5.41
CA ASP A 62 -5.78 -19.92 -5.04
C ASP A 62 -7.14 -19.29 -4.81
N LYS A 63 -7.19 -18.04 -4.34
CA LYS A 63 -8.44 -17.36 -3.99
C LYS A 63 -8.88 -16.32 -5.02
N GLY A 64 -8.02 -15.93 -5.93
CA GLY A 64 -8.29 -14.90 -6.93
C GLY A 64 -8.45 -13.51 -6.31
N VAL A 65 -7.66 -13.22 -5.27
CA VAL A 65 -7.66 -11.93 -4.59
C VAL A 65 -6.58 -11.05 -5.19
N ALA A 66 -6.95 -9.97 -5.84
CA ALA A 66 -6.00 -8.97 -6.32
C ALA A 66 -5.72 -7.93 -5.23
N LEU A 67 -4.45 -7.78 -4.84
CA LEU A 67 -4.00 -6.67 -4.00
C LEU A 67 -3.86 -5.43 -4.87
N VAL A 68 -4.85 -4.57 -4.84
CA VAL A 68 -4.97 -3.45 -5.79
C VAL A 68 -4.43 -2.13 -5.28
N SER A 69 -4.16 -2.02 -4.00
CA SER A 69 -3.62 -0.83 -3.38
C SER A 69 -2.84 -1.14 -2.10
N GLU A 70 -1.71 -0.46 -1.94
CA GLU A 70 -0.88 -0.45 -0.73
C GLU A 70 -0.49 1.00 -0.40
N PRO A 71 -1.42 1.82 0.09
CA PRO A 71 -1.23 3.27 0.23
C PRO A 71 -0.11 3.65 1.19
N TYR A 72 0.26 2.78 2.12
CA TYR A 72 1.33 3.02 3.06
C TYR A 72 2.71 3.15 2.41
N TYR A 73 2.95 2.43 1.30
CA TYR A 73 4.25 2.39 0.63
C TYR A 73 4.31 3.13 -0.69
N PHE A 74 3.20 3.22 -1.42
CA PHE A 74 3.21 3.59 -2.82
C PHE A 74 2.58 4.93 -3.15
N ARG A 75 2.05 5.63 -2.15
CA ARG A 75 1.54 6.97 -2.38
C ARG A 75 2.57 8.01 -1.95
N VAL A 76 3.22 8.58 -2.93
CA VAL A 76 4.26 9.60 -2.75
C VAL A 76 3.68 10.98 -3.05
N GLY A 77 4.13 11.99 -2.34
CA GLY A 77 3.66 13.37 -2.47
C GLY A 77 3.98 14.02 -3.82
N PRO A 78 3.64 15.30 -3.98
CA PRO A 78 3.78 16.02 -5.23
C PRO A 78 5.23 16.01 -5.72
N TRP A 79 5.38 15.88 -7.05
CA TRP A 79 6.68 15.79 -7.73
C TRP A 79 7.14 17.14 -8.30
N ASP A 80 6.55 18.24 -7.86
CA ASP A 80 6.90 19.61 -8.27
C ASP A 80 8.19 20.08 -7.58
N MET A 81 9.30 19.52 -7.98
CA MET A 81 10.61 19.88 -7.46
C MET A 81 11.08 21.20 -8.06
N ASP A 82 11.30 22.19 -7.22
CA ASP A 82 11.94 23.45 -7.62
C ASP A 82 13.46 23.34 -7.44
N PRO A 83 14.24 23.28 -8.53
CA PRO A 83 15.70 23.17 -8.43
C PRO A 83 16.38 24.36 -7.77
N SER A 84 15.71 25.52 -7.70
CA SER A 84 16.25 26.72 -7.02
C SER A 84 16.10 26.61 -5.50
N LYS A 85 15.19 25.72 -5.02
CA LYS A 85 14.90 25.48 -3.60
C LYS A 85 14.89 24.00 -3.27
N PRO A 86 16.00 23.30 -3.45
CA PRO A 86 16.02 21.84 -3.40
C PRO A 86 15.62 21.27 -2.02
N LEU A 87 16.09 21.87 -0.94
CA LEU A 87 15.77 21.41 0.42
C LEU A 87 14.31 21.62 0.78
N GLU A 88 13.73 22.76 0.38
CA GLU A 88 12.32 23.06 0.60
C GLU A 88 11.42 22.10 -0.21
N SER A 89 11.80 21.83 -1.46
CA SER A 89 11.11 20.88 -2.32
C SER A 89 11.14 19.46 -1.76
N LEU A 90 12.30 18.99 -1.29
CA LEU A 90 12.43 17.71 -0.62
C LEU A 90 11.60 17.63 0.66
N ALA A 91 11.66 18.66 1.49
CA ALA A 91 10.85 18.71 2.72
C ALA A 91 9.36 18.65 2.41
N ARG A 92 8.89 19.36 1.38
CA ARG A 92 7.50 19.33 0.91
C ARG A 92 7.12 17.94 0.40
N GLN A 93 7.98 17.29 -0.38
CA GLN A 93 7.75 15.93 -0.87
C GLN A 93 7.57 14.96 0.30
N TYR A 94 8.50 14.96 1.25
CA TYR A 94 8.41 14.10 2.43
C TYR A 94 7.17 14.37 3.27
N TYR A 95 6.81 15.63 3.44
CA TYR A 95 5.63 16.01 4.22
C TYR A 95 4.33 15.42 3.66
N HIS A 96 4.27 15.17 2.35
CA HIS A 96 3.10 14.60 1.67
C HIS A 96 3.17 13.08 1.43
N GLU A 97 4.26 12.43 1.81
CA GLU A 97 4.33 10.97 1.72
C GLU A 97 3.37 10.29 2.69
N SER A 98 2.78 9.17 2.27
CA SER A 98 1.82 8.39 3.06
C SER A 98 2.34 8.02 4.43
N TYR A 99 3.61 7.63 4.51
CA TYR A 99 4.28 7.27 5.76
C TYR A 99 4.27 8.43 6.76
N TYR A 100 4.64 9.64 6.32
CA TYR A 100 4.66 10.82 7.19
C TYR A 100 3.26 11.30 7.56
N ARG A 101 2.30 11.21 6.64
CA ARG A 101 0.89 11.52 6.93
C ARG A 101 0.34 10.63 8.02
N PHE A 102 0.66 9.35 7.99
CA PHE A 102 0.25 8.42 9.03
C PHE A 102 0.74 8.84 10.43
N TYR A 103 1.95 9.38 10.55
CA TYR A 103 2.52 9.77 11.83
C TYR A 103 2.20 11.21 12.26
N GLY A 104 1.92 12.12 11.35
CA GLY A 104 1.80 13.54 11.63
C GLY A 104 0.55 14.24 11.11
N GLN A 105 -0.15 13.63 10.14
CA GLN A 105 -1.31 14.23 9.46
C GLN A 105 -2.41 13.17 9.31
N MET A 106 -2.96 12.77 10.43
CA MET A 106 -3.85 11.63 10.49
C MET A 106 -5.13 11.80 9.66
N GLU A 107 -5.73 12.98 9.68
CA GLU A 107 -6.96 13.25 8.93
C GLU A 107 -6.71 13.12 7.42
N GLU A 108 -5.63 13.71 6.94
CA GLU A 108 -5.21 13.61 5.53
C GLU A 108 -4.85 12.17 5.15
N TYR A 109 -4.25 11.40 6.06
CA TYR A 109 -4.00 9.99 5.83
C TYR A 109 -5.30 9.20 5.68
N LEU A 110 -6.26 9.42 6.56
CA LEU A 110 -7.56 8.75 6.53
C LEU A 110 -8.35 9.08 5.27
N ASP A 111 -8.38 10.33 4.86
CA ASP A 111 -9.04 10.76 3.62
C ASP A 111 -8.32 10.16 2.39
N MET A 112 -7.00 10.12 2.42
CA MET A 112 -6.19 9.51 1.37
C MET A 112 -6.49 8.03 1.19
N ILE A 113 -6.56 7.23 2.26
CA ILE A 113 -6.84 5.78 2.13
C ILE A 113 -8.27 5.51 1.66
N VAL A 114 -9.23 6.36 2.03
CA VAL A 114 -10.60 6.25 1.52
C VAL A 114 -10.66 6.55 0.02
N GLN A 115 -9.97 7.60 -0.41
CA GLN A 115 -9.89 7.94 -1.82
C GLN A 115 -9.19 6.84 -2.62
N ASP A 116 -8.08 6.34 -2.12
CA ASP A 116 -7.30 5.27 -2.76
C ASP A 116 -8.10 3.97 -2.90
N ALA A 117 -8.88 3.61 -1.89
CA ALA A 117 -9.80 2.47 -1.95
C ALA A 117 -10.85 2.63 -3.08
N LYS A 118 -11.40 3.83 -3.23
CA LYS A 118 -12.37 4.13 -4.29
C LYS A 118 -11.72 4.12 -5.68
N GLU A 119 -10.57 4.76 -5.83
CA GLU A 119 -9.84 4.85 -7.11
C GLU A 119 -9.35 3.47 -7.58
N SER A 120 -8.88 2.63 -6.66
CA SER A 120 -8.42 1.27 -6.96
C SER A 120 -9.56 0.26 -7.12
N GLY A 121 -10.79 0.64 -6.79
CA GLY A 121 -11.94 -0.26 -6.79
C GLY A 121 -11.83 -1.37 -5.75
N ALA A 122 -11.19 -1.11 -4.61
CA ALA A 122 -11.10 -2.07 -3.52
C ALA A 122 -12.49 -2.37 -2.94
N GLN A 123 -12.74 -3.65 -2.67
CA GLN A 123 -14.00 -4.13 -2.11
C GLN A 123 -13.90 -4.37 -0.61
N ALA A 124 -12.69 -4.57 -0.11
CA ALA A 124 -12.39 -4.72 1.32
C ALA A 124 -10.93 -4.29 1.58
N ALA A 125 -10.60 -4.11 2.85
CA ALA A 125 -9.24 -3.83 3.29
C ALA A 125 -8.72 -4.90 4.26
N LEU A 126 -7.44 -5.22 4.13
CA LEU A 126 -6.70 -6.08 5.03
C LEU A 126 -5.68 -5.23 5.79
N ASN A 127 -5.92 -5.05 7.08
CA ASN A 127 -5.07 -4.25 7.95
C ASN A 127 -4.13 -5.15 8.75
N TRP A 128 -2.85 -5.08 8.43
CA TRP A 128 -1.79 -5.81 9.11
C TRP A 128 -1.38 -5.07 10.37
N TYR A 129 -1.91 -5.50 11.48
CA TYR A 129 -1.59 -4.92 12.77
C TYR A 129 -0.36 -5.59 13.38
N ASN A 130 0.66 -4.81 13.67
CA ASN A 130 1.80 -5.29 14.45
C ASN A 130 1.59 -4.91 15.93
N SER A 131 1.36 -5.90 16.79
CA SER A 131 1.12 -5.72 18.22
C SER A 131 2.28 -5.03 18.98
N LYS A 132 3.47 -5.01 18.37
CA LYS A 132 4.63 -4.28 18.91
C LYS A 132 4.63 -2.79 18.52
N CYS A 133 3.78 -2.38 17.60
CA CYS A 133 3.68 -1.00 17.14
C CYS A 133 2.55 -0.26 17.89
N ARG A 134 2.90 0.63 18.81
CA ARG A 134 1.91 1.44 19.55
C ARG A 134 1.01 2.24 18.63
N MET A 135 1.60 2.89 17.63
CA MET A 135 0.87 3.74 16.69
C MET A 135 -0.09 2.91 15.83
N GLY A 136 0.39 1.79 15.28
CA GLY A 136 -0.45 0.87 14.52
C GLY A 136 -1.64 0.38 15.33
N GLY A 137 -1.43 0.03 16.60
CA GLY A 137 -2.50 -0.40 17.52
C GLY A 137 -3.54 0.68 17.78
N ALA A 138 -3.09 1.89 18.12
CA ALA A 138 -3.98 3.02 18.35
C ALA A 138 -4.83 3.37 17.13
N MET A 139 -4.27 3.21 15.92
CA MET A 139 -4.91 3.59 14.67
C MET A 139 -5.87 2.53 14.11
N THR A 140 -5.73 1.28 14.51
CA THR A 140 -6.50 0.16 13.95
C THR A 140 -8.01 0.41 13.95
N LYS A 141 -8.55 0.88 15.08
CA LYS A 141 -9.98 1.17 15.21
C LYS A 141 -10.39 2.32 14.30
N ILE A 142 -9.66 3.42 14.33
CA ILE A 142 -9.96 4.64 13.58
C ILE A 142 -9.93 4.37 12.07
N VAL A 143 -8.91 3.68 11.59
CA VAL A 143 -8.79 3.26 10.18
C VAL A 143 -9.98 2.40 9.75
N LYS A 144 -10.32 1.39 10.55
CA LYS A 144 -11.45 0.50 10.28
C LYS A 144 -12.78 1.25 10.21
N GLU A 145 -13.05 2.11 11.18
CA GLU A 145 -14.29 2.90 11.24
C GLU A 145 -14.36 3.89 10.08
N THR A 146 -13.28 4.61 9.78
CA THR A 146 -13.23 5.56 8.67
C THR A 146 -13.46 4.90 7.32
N LEU A 147 -12.82 3.76 7.05
CA LEU A 147 -13.03 3.02 5.81
C LEU A 147 -14.46 2.50 5.67
N ALA A 148 -15.06 2.05 6.77
CA ALA A 148 -16.45 1.59 6.77
C ALA A 148 -17.43 2.76 6.55
N GLU A 149 -17.27 3.86 7.28
CA GLU A 149 -18.21 4.98 7.28
C GLU A 149 -18.10 5.85 6.03
N LYS A 150 -16.87 6.24 5.65
CA LYS A 150 -16.63 7.13 4.50
C LYS A 150 -16.45 6.38 3.17
N GLY A 151 -16.00 5.13 3.22
CA GLY A 151 -15.66 4.33 2.04
C GLY A 151 -16.64 3.21 1.73
N GLY A 152 -17.40 2.75 2.72
CA GLY A 152 -18.18 1.52 2.59
C GLY A 152 -17.32 0.26 2.51
N ILE A 153 -16.05 0.33 2.95
CA ILE A 153 -15.04 -0.71 2.81
C ILE A 153 -14.91 -1.49 4.12
N PRO A 154 -15.36 -2.75 4.17
CA PRO A 154 -15.14 -3.61 5.32
C PRO A 154 -13.65 -3.90 5.52
N THR A 155 -13.18 -3.85 6.75
CA THR A 155 -11.77 -4.04 7.08
C THR A 155 -11.57 -5.20 8.03
N LEU A 156 -10.76 -6.18 7.62
CA LEU A 156 -10.24 -7.24 8.48
C LEU A 156 -8.89 -6.80 9.05
N THR A 157 -8.77 -6.81 10.37
CA THR A 157 -7.49 -6.60 11.03
C THR A 157 -6.88 -7.94 11.43
N VAL A 158 -5.64 -8.16 11.05
CA VAL A 158 -4.86 -9.35 11.38
C VAL A 158 -3.64 -8.93 12.20
N ASP A 159 -3.53 -9.51 13.39
CA ASP A 159 -2.35 -9.34 14.25
C ASP A 159 -1.19 -10.14 13.67
N VAL A 160 -0.11 -9.46 13.36
CA VAL A 160 1.09 -10.06 12.74
C VAL A 160 2.35 -9.74 13.54
N ASP A 161 3.25 -10.69 13.62
CA ASP A 161 4.64 -10.41 13.94
C ASP A 161 5.45 -10.37 12.66
N LEU A 162 6.17 -9.28 12.44
CA LEU A 162 6.90 -9.07 11.19
C LEU A 162 8.16 -9.94 11.08
N LEU A 163 8.70 -10.41 12.22
CA LEU A 163 9.98 -11.06 12.29
C LEU A 163 9.92 -12.48 12.87
N ASP A 164 9.00 -12.73 13.79
CA ASP A 164 8.90 -14.01 14.49
C ASP A 164 7.96 -14.98 13.76
N PRO A 165 8.52 -16.03 13.10
CA PRO A 165 7.73 -17.04 12.41
C PRO A 165 7.17 -18.11 13.35
N SER A 166 7.14 -17.86 14.68
CA SER A 166 6.74 -18.90 15.63
C SER A 166 5.31 -19.41 15.40
N PRO A 167 5.03 -20.71 15.67
CA PRO A 167 3.70 -21.30 15.51
C PRO A 167 2.60 -20.64 16.35
N ALA A 168 2.96 -19.80 17.32
CA ALA A 168 2.01 -18.99 18.08
C ALA A 168 1.34 -17.92 17.22
N SER A 169 1.98 -17.46 16.15
CA SER A 169 1.40 -16.55 15.17
C SER A 169 0.41 -17.23 14.21
N GLU A 170 0.53 -18.56 14.01
CA GLU A 170 -0.36 -19.34 13.15
C GLU A 170 -1.69 -19.72 13.79
N LYS A 171 -1.79 -19.59 15.12
CA LYS A 171 -2.97 -20.01 15.91
C LYS A 171 -3.92 -18.86 16.28
N ARG A 172 -3.64 -17.66 15.85
CA ARG A 172 -4.45 -16.47 16.08
C ARG A 172 -5.11 -16.04 14.79
#